data_0a24ecaa6485eaac532ced4b3a7d6e53
#
_entry.id   0a24ecaa6485eaac532ced4b3a7d6e53
#
_cell.length_a   1.000
_cell.length_b   1.000
_cell.length_c   1.000
_cell.angle_alpha   90.00
_cell.angle_beta   90.00
_cell.angle_gamma   90.00
#
_symmetry.space_group_name_H-M   'P 1'
#
loop_
_entity.id
_entity.type
_entity.pdbx_description
1 polymer ?
#
loop_
_entity_poly.entity_id
_entity_poly.type
_entity_poly.pdbx_seq_one_letter_code
_entity_poly.pdbx_strand_id
1 'polypeptide(L)'
;MKQLKEIAPEKPFFVYYVPGATHAPHHPTPEWIKKISAMHLFDEGWNKLRETIFANQKRLGIMPDNARLTPWPKELPEWDSLGLEEKKLFIRQADVYGAYLAYADNEIGRVIQAVEDLGELDNTLIIYIGGDDGASAEGMLNGTPNEFTTFNGVDVPVKDQYLWYPFWGSERTFPHYAAAWAWAMDTPFKWVKQVPSHFGGTSQGVAMSWPGHIGDVGGIRRQFHHVIDIVPTLLEATGISAPETVNGIEQRPIEGTSMLYTWDKANATAPTRHTTQYFEMLGNRAIYDNGWVAATTPATRPWELSTATPPDVISGYKWELYNVDEDPTQFNDLAAAMPDKLKQLQDLFYAEATKYDVLPLDNSTLSRWNTPRPSLTAGRTEFTYSGELSGVPASAAPGTLNKSYTISADVEIPAGGAEGMIVTEGGRFGGYGLFLSKGEFGVGRGKIVFLYNLLDLKRTMWEGPELEPGKHTIVFDFKSDGKGLGTGGTGVLSVDGKEVASNTMDHTIPVTFPEDESFDVGLDTRTGVSLVEYRYDSPFKFTGTIDRVTFRLGQ
;
A
#
# COMPACT_ATOMS: atom_id res chain seq x y z
N MET A 1 -14.98 -18.47 14.16
CA MET A 1 -14.54 -19.73 14.80
C MET A 1 -15.52 -20.25 15.85
N LYS A 2 -15.76 -19.58 16.99
CA LYS A 2 -16.58 -20.08 18.12
C LYS A 2 -17.92 -20.65 17.65
N GLN A 3 -18.74 -19.88 16.93
CA GLN A 3 -20.05 -20.35 16.44
C GLN A 3 -19.97 -21.59 15.53
N LEU A 4 -18.97 -21.67 14.67
CA LEU A 4 -18.81 -22.84 13.77
C LEU A 4 -18.41 -24.09 14.54
N LYS A 5 -17.55 -23.96 15.55
CA LYS A 5 -17.17 -25.09 16.42
C LYS A 5 -18.31 -25.53 17.34
N GLU A 6 -19.19 -24.63 17.76
CA GLU A 6 -20.41 -24.99 18.51
C GLU A 6 -21.40 -25.81 17.66
N ILE A 7 -21.50 -25.51 16.35
CA ILE A 7 -22.40 -26.22 15.41
C ILE A 7 -21.81 -27.56 14.96
N ALA A 8 -20.49 -27.62 14.75
CA ALA A 8 -19.76 -28.77 14.21
C ALA A 8 -18.41 -28.95 14.93
N PRO A 9 -18.45 -29.42 16.22
CA PRO A 9 -17.24 -29.47 17.05
C PRO A 9 -16.16 -30.40 16.53
N GLU A 10 -16.54 -31.46 15.82
CA GLU A 10 -15.62 -32.45 15.23
C GLU A 10 -14.94 -31.99 13.93
N LYS A 11 -15.42 -30.90 13.30
CA LYS A 11 -14.82 -30.43 12.05
C LYS A 11 -13.57 -29.61 12.32
N PRO A 12 -12.46 -29.87 11.56
CA PRO A 12 -11.30 -29.01 11.60
C PRO A 12 -11.63 -27.63 11.03
N PHE A 13 -10.86 -26.63 11.39
CA PHE A 13 -10.94 -25.29 10.80
C PHE A 13 -9.62 -24.93 10.12
N PHE A 14 -9.72 -24.09 9.10
CA PHE A 14 -8.61 -23.38 8.49
C PHE A 14 -8.92 -21.89 8.53
N VAL A 15 -7.98 -21.11 9.05
CA VAL A 15 -8.09 -19.64 9.12
C VAL A 15 -6.89 -19.04 8.41
N TYR A 16 -7.14 -18.29 7.34
CA TYR A 16 -6.17 -17.44 6.69
C TYR A 16 -6.46 -16.01 7.14
N TYR A 17 -5.70 -15.54 8.14
CA TYR A 17 -5.89 -14.23 8.76
C TYR A 17 -4.88 -13.24 8.22
N VAL A 18 -5.33 -12.30 7.39
CA VAL A 18 -4.51 -11.28 6.72
C VAL A 18 -5.09 -9.90 7.03
N PRO A 19 -4.70 -9.29 8.16
CA PRO A 19 -5.10 -7.92 8.46
C PRO A 19 -4.40 -6.95 7.50
N GLY A 20 -5.03 -5.82 7.18
CA GLY A 20 -4.40 -4.73 6.41
C GLY A 20 -3.28 -4.01 7.19
N ALA A 21 -3.22 -4.19 8.50
CA ALA A 21 -2.13 -3.69 9.34
C ALA A 21 -0.87 -4.58 9.12
N THR A 22 0.31 -3.97 8.98
CA THR A 22 0.64 -2.56 9.24
C THR A 22 0.92 -1.74 7.97
N HIS A 23 0.36 -2.12 6.83
CA HIS A 23 0.42 -1.29 5.62
C HIS A 23 -0.18 0.10 5.88
N ALA A 24 0.27 1.12 5.17
CA ALA A 24 -0.38 2.44 5.23
C ALA A 24 -1.86 2.33 4.78
N PRO A 25 -2.75 3.17 5.35
CA PRO A 25 -2.49 4.24 6.32
C PRO A 25 -2.23 3.69 7.73
N HIS A 26 -1.31 4.31 8.45
CA HIS A 26 -0.98 3.89 9.81
C HIS A 26 -2.00 4.46 10.81
N HIS A 27 -3.03 3.68 11.14
CA HIS A 27 -4.16 4.10 11.99
C HIS A 27 -4.30 3.25 13.26
N PRO A 28 -3.37 3.36 14.23
CA PRO A 28 -3.57 2.78 15.56
C PRO A 28 -4.60 3.57 16.37
N THR A 29 -5.07 3.01 17.49
CA THR A 29 -5.91 3.80 18.39
C THR A 29 -5.08 4.86 19.14
N PRO A 30 -5.72 5.97 19.59
CA PRO A 30 -5.02 7.01 20.36
C PRO A 30 -4.32 6.48 21.62
N GLU A 31 -4.87 5.46 22.27
CA GLU A 31 -4.28 4.82 23.46
C GLU A 31 -2.95 4.13 23.11
N TRP A 32 -2.90 3.44 21.98
CA TRP A 32 -1.67 2.79 21.53
C TRP A 32 -0.60 3.81 21.13
N ILE A 33 -0.98 4.90 20.46
CA ILE A 33 -0.04 5.99 20.17
C ILE A 33 0.55 6.54 21.47
N LYS A 34 -0.30 6.86 22.47
CA LYS A 34 0.15 7.37 23.77
C LYS A 34 1.09 6.40 24.48
N LYS A 35 0.77 5.09 24.44
CA LYS A 35 1.57 4.04 25.06
C LYS A 35 2.97 3.96 24.45
N ILE A 36 3.08 3.93 23.12
CA ILE A 36 4.36 3.79 22.43
C ILE A 36 5.18 5.07 22.52
N SER A 37 4.59 6.25 22.30
CA SER A 37 5.29 7.53 22.46
C SER A 37 5.89 7.70 23.85
N ALA A 38 5.22 7.22 24.91
CA ALA A 38 5.76 7.27 26.27
C ALA A 38 6.96 6.34 26.51
N MET A 39 7.26 5.42 25.61
CA MET A 39 8.41 4.53 25.68
C MET A 39 9.70 5.16 25.12
N HIS A 40 9.60 6.27 24.39
CA HIS A 40 10.74 7.00 23.81
C HIS A 40 11.67 6.13 22.94
N LEU A 41 11.10 5.17 22.18
CA LEU A 41 11.86 4.18 21.41
C LEU A 41 12.62 4.78 20.22
N PHE A 42 12.15 5.91 19.70
CA PHE A 42 12.61 6.49 18.44
C PHE A 42 13.35 7.84 18.64
N ASP A 43 13.49 8.32 19.88
CA ASP A 43 14.06 9.64 20.18
C ASP A 43 15.51 9.81 19.73
N GLU A 44 16.30 8.72 19.76
CA GLU A 44 17.70 8.72 19.30
C GLU A 44 17.84 8.57 17.78
N GLY A 45 16.71 8.41 17.06
CA GLY A 45 16.63 8.37 15.61
C GLY A 45 16.99 7.04 14.96
N TRP A 46 16.87 7.00 13.64
CA TRP A 46 16.95 5.78 12.84
C TRP A 46 18.34 5.12 12.82
N ASN A 47 19.46 5.89 12.82
CA ASN A 47 20.78 5.28 12.87
C ASN A 47 21.00 4.53 14.19
N LYS A 48 20.60 5.12 15.31
CA LYS A 48 20.73 4.50 16.64
C LYS A 48 19.77 3.32 16.81
N LEU A 49 18.53 3.46 16.33
CA LEU A 49 17.56 2.37 16.33
C LEU A 49 18.14 1.15 15.60
N ARG A 50 18.76 1.36 14.44
CA ARG A 50 19.39 0.31 13.64
C ARG A 50 20.47 -0.45 14.40
N GLU A 51 21.36 0.25 15.11
CA GLU A 51 22.38 -0.37 15.96
C GLU A 51 21.73 -1.20 17.09
N THR A 52 20.70 -0.65 17.71
CA THR A 52 19.97 -1.28 18.82
C THR A 52 19.26 -2.56 18.36
N ILE A 53 18.58 -2.53 17.21
CA ILE A 53 17.94 -3.71 16.60
C ILE A 53 18.99 -4.79 16.34
N PHE A 54 20.09 -4.45 15.68
CA PHE A 54 21.13 -5.42 15.35
C PHE A 54 21.79 -6.06 16.58
N ALA A 55 22.06 -5.26 17.61
CA ALA A 55 22.58 -5.78 18.88
C ALA A 55 21.58 -6.75 19.54
N ASN A 56 20.29 -6.45 19.52
CA ASN A 56 19.25 -7.32 20.04
C ASN A 56 19.11 -8.62 19.22
N GLN A 57 19.18 -8.54 17.90
CA GLN A 57 19.15 -9.73 17.02
C GLN A 57 20.30 -10.71 17.33
N LYS A 58 21.51 -10.19 17.57
CA LYS A 58 22.64 -11.03 18.02
C LYS A 58 22.41 -11.61 19.40
N ARG A 59 22.00 -10.80 20.37
CA ARG A 59 21.71 -11.24 21.76
C ARG A 59 20.65 -12.35 21.80
N LEU A 60 19.64 -12.27 20.93
CA LEU A 60 18.58 -13.27 20.82
C LEU A 60 18.97 -14.47 19.96
N GLY A 61 20.16 -14.48 19.35
CA GLY A 61 20.62 -15.53 18.47
C GLY A 61 19.94 -15.57 17.10
N ILE A 62 19.13 -14.55 16.75
CA ILE A 62 18.49 -14.42 15.43
C ILE A 62 19.56 -14.21 14.36
N MET A 63 20.49 -13.28 14.60
CA MET A 63 21.69 -13.11 13.76
C MET A 63 22.89 -13.79 14.41
N PRO A 64 23.75 -14.47 13.63
CA PRO A 64 24.98 -15.07 14.17
C PRO A 64 25.98 -13.97 14.57
N ASP A 65 26.90 -14.30 15.48
CA ASP A 65 27.87 -13.34 16.02
C ASP A 65 28.77 -12.72 14.95
N ASN A 66 29.10 -13.47 13.90
CA ASN A 66 29.90 -12.99 12.76
C ASN A 66 29.14 -12.11 11.78
N ALA A 67 27.80 -12.00 11.87
CA ALA A 67 27.02 -11.11 11.02
C ALA A 67 27.49 -9.65 11.15
N ARG A 68 27.46 -8.93 10.08
CA ARG A 68 27.89 -7.53 9.99
C ARG A 68 26.68 -6.64 9.66
N LEU A 69 26.59 -5.51 10.34
CA LEU A 69 25.59 -4.50 10.02
C LEU A 69 25.96 -3.83 8.69
N THR A 70 25.07 -3.89 7.71
CA THR A 70 25.30 -3.24 6.41
C THR A 70 25.39 -1.71 6.56
N PRO A 71 26.15 -1.00 5.70
CA PRO A 71 26.35 0.44 5.84
C PRO A 71 25.04 1.22 5.62
N TRP A 72 24.98 2.41 6.24
CA TRP A 72 23.93 3.38 5.96
C TRP A 72 24.11 3.92 4.53
N PRO A 73 23.04 4.05 3.72
CA PRO A 73 23.16 4.56 2.36
C PRO A 73 23.31 6.09 2.37
N LYS A 74 24.20 6.60 1.54
CA LYS A 74 24.47 8.05 1.43
C LYS A 74 23.28 8.87 0.91
N GLU A 75 22.31 8.19 0.33
CA GLU A 75 21.09 8.77 -0.24
C GLU A 75 20.01 9.07 0.79
N LEU A 76 20.15 8.51 1.99
CA LEU A 76 19.26 8.80 3.12
C LEU A 76 20.00 9.70 4.13
N PRO A 77 19.33 10.70 4.71
CA PRO A 77 19.97 11.60 5.64
C PRO A 77 20.40 10.87 6.93
N GLU A 78 21.57 11.23 7.44
CA GLU A 78 21.99 10.86 8.78
C GLU A 78 21.14 11.62 9.82
N TRP A 79 20.71 10.95 10.89
CA TRP A 79 19.86 11.56 11.92
C TRP A 79 20.43 12.86 12.49
N ASP A 80 21.74 12.88 12.72
CA ASP A 80 22.40 14.05 13.33
C ASP A 80 22.49 15.25 12.40
N SER A 81 22.28 15.06 11.10
CA SER A 81 22.24 16.15 10.12
C SER A 81 20.92 16.93 10.10
N LEU A 82 19.89 16.42 10.78
CA LEU A 82 18.52 16.96 10.75
C LEU A 82 18.32 18.10 11.75
N GLY A 83 17.44 19.03 11.36
CA GLY A 83 16.95 20.08 12.26
C GLY A 83 15.96 19.55 13.31
N LEU A 84 15.70 20.37 14.33
CA LEU A 84 14.81 19.97 15.44
C LEU A 84 13.37 19.67 14.98
N GLU A 85 12.87 20.46 14.05
CA GLU A 85 11.51 20.27 13.51
C GLU A 85 11.41 18.96 12.71
N GLU A 86 12.41 18.65 11.89
CA GLU A 86 12.47 17.38 11.16
C GLU A 86 12.49 16.20 12.12
N LYS A 87 13.38 16.21 13.11
CA LYS A 87 13.47 15.17 14.15
C LYS A 87 12.15 14.96 14.86
N LYS A 88 11.49 16.05 15.27
CA LYS A 88 10.20 15.98 15.97
C LYS A 88 9.10 15.33 15.09
N LEU A 89 9.01 15.71 13.81
CA LEU A 89 8.05 15.11 12.90
C LEU A 89 8.36 13.63 12.66
N PHE A 90 9.62 13.29 12.40
CA PHE A 90 10.02 11.91 12.12
C PHE A 90 9.85 10.98 13.32
N ILE A 91 10.11 11.45 14.54
CA ILE A 91 9.77 10.71 15.77
C ILE A 91 8.25 10.42 15.81
N ARG A 92 7.42 11.43 15.52
CA ARG A 92 5.96 11.25 15.51
C ARG A 92 5.52 10.21 14.50
N GLN A 93 6.11 10.19 13.29
CA GLN A 93 5.84 9.19 12.28
C GLN A 93 6.17 7.77 12.77
N ALA A 94 7.34 7.59 13.38
CA ALA A 94 7.78 6.30 13.91
C ALA A 94 6.96 5.85 15.12
N ASP A 95 6.60 6.75 16.02
CA ASP A 95 5.72 6.46 17.16
C ASP A 95 4.36 5.92 16.71
N VAL A 96 3.77 6.54 15.70
CA VAL A 96 2.47 6.10 15.15
C VAL A 96 2.59 4.75 14.47
N TYR A 97 3.65 4.52 13.69
CA TYR A 97 3.87 3.21 13.08
C TYR A 97 4.14 2.12 14.12
N GLY A 98 5.01 2.38 15.08
CA GLY A 98 5.29 1.45 16.19
C GLY A 98 4.04 1.14 17.02
N ALA A 99 3.18 2.14 17.21
CA ALA A 99 1.88 1.95 17.86
C ALA A 99 0.94 1.05 17.02
N TYR A 100 0.95 1.22 15.70
CA TYR A 100 0.14 0.40 14.80
C TYR A 100 0.59 -1.05 14.75
N LEU A 101 1.91 -1.28 14.72
CA LEU A 101 2.49 -2.62 14.80
C LEU A 101 2.14 -3.30 16.14
N ALA A 102 2.31 -2.60 17.26
CA ALA A 102 2.00 -3.15 18.58
C ALA A 102 0.49 -3.41 18.77
N TYR A 103 -0.37 -2.58 18.18
CA TYR A 103 -1.81 -2.80 18.16
C TYR A 103 -2.18 -4.03 17.33
N ALA A 104 -1.63 -4.17 16.12
CA ALA A 104 -1.86 -5.33 15.26
C ALA A 104 -1.42 -6.64 15.96
N ASP A 105 -0.25 -6.67 16.58
CA ASP A 105 0.26 -7.81 17.35
C ASP A 105 -0.69 -8.19 18.50
N ASN A 106 -1.20 -7.19 19.23
CA ASN A 106 -2.20 -7.42 20.29
C ASN A 106 -3.48 -8.07 19.74
N GLU A 107 -3.98 -7.62 18.58
CA GLU A 107 -5.21 -8.18 17.98
C GLU A 107 -4.98 -9.60 17.43
N ILE A 108 -3.78 -9.90 16.90
CA ILE A 108 -3.38 -11.26 16.55
C ILE A 108 -3.35 -12.16 17.78
N GLY A 109 -2.81 -11.67 18.91
CA GLY A 109 -2.82 -12.36 20.19
C GLY A 109 -4.25 -12.74 20.64
N ARG A 110 -5.23 -11.87 20.41
CA ARG A 110 -6.65 -12.16 20.68
C ARG A 110 -7.23 -13.29 19.82
N VAL A 111 -6.78 -13.41 18.56
CA VAL A 111 -7.18 -14.54 17.69
C VAL A 111 -6.60 -15.85 18.23
N ILE A 112 -5.34 -15.86 18.65
CA ILE A 112 -4.68 -17.03 19.26
C ILE A 112 -5.39 -17.41 20.58
N GLN A 113 -5.70 -16.42 21.43
CA GLN A 113 -6.46 -16.65 22.66
C GLN A 113 -7.83 -17.28 22.40
N ALA A 114 -8.50 -16.90 21.31
CA ALA A 114 -9.77 -17.51 20.94
C ALA A 114 -9.63 -18.98 20.54
N VAL A 115 -8.50 -19.42 20.01
CA VAL A 115 -8.20 -20.83 19.75
C VAL A 115 -7.97 -21.58 21.07
N GLU A 116 -7.25 -20.98 22.01
CA GLU A 116 -7.04 -21.54 23.35
C GLU A 116 -8.36 -21.68 24.13
N ASP A 117 -9.22 -20.65 24.12
CA ASP A 117 -10.55 -20.66 24.75
C ASP A 117 -11.47 -21.77 24.21
N LEU A 118 -11.25 -22.22 22.97
CA LEU A 118 -11.94 -23.36 22.36
C LEU A 118 -11.37 -24.71 22.79
N GLY A 119 -10.26 -24.75 23.52
CA GLY A 119 -9.53 -25.96 23.86
C GLY A 119 -8.83 -26.65 22.68
N GLU A 120 -8.59 -25.92 21.60
CA GLU A 120 -8.04 -26.45 20.34
C GLU A 120 -6.55 -26.11 20.14
N LEU A 121 -5.93 -25.37 21.07
CA LEU A 121 -4.54 -24.88 20.87
C LEU A 121 -3.54 -26.01 20.66
N ASP A 122 -3.65 -27.09 21.43
CA ASP A 122 -2.73 -28.24 21.34
C ASP A 122 -2.84 -29.01 20.01
N ASN A 123 -3.99 -28.88 19.35
CA ASN A 123 -4.25 -29.50 18.04
C ASN A 123 -4.32 -28.49 16.89
N THR A 124 -3.72 -27.32 17.06
CA THR A 124 -3.70 -26.27 16.02
C THR A 124 -2.26 -25.90 15.65
N LEU A 125 -1.93 -26.06 14.37
CA LEU A 125 -0.72 -25.46 13.80
C LEU A 125 -0.95 -23.97 13.58
N ILE A 126 -0.18 -23.13 14.26
CA ILE A 126 -0.17 -21.67 14.08
C ILE A 126 1.12 -21.31 13.33
N ILE A 127 0.96 -20.60 12.20
CA ILE A 127 2.06 -20.04 11.44
C ILE A 127 1.90 -18.53 11.46
N TYR A 128 2.83 -17.83 12.10
CA TYR A 128 2.90 -16.37 12.11
C TYR A 128 3.99 -15.93 11.13
N ILE A 129 3.62 -15.11 10.15
CA ILE A 129 4.54 -14.51 9.18
C ILE A 129 4.55 -13.00 9.47
N GLY A 130 5.73 -12.47 9.81
CA GLY A 130 5.91 -11.11 10.30
C GLY A 130 5.92 -10.03 9.21
N GLY A 131 5.29 -10.27 8.09
CA GLY A 131 5.21 -9.40 6.92
C GLY A 131 5.18 -10.24 5.64
N ASP A 132 4.98 -9.60 4.50
CA ASP A 132 5.00 -10.22 3.16
C ASP A 132 6.23 -9.77 2.35
N ASP A 133 6.76 -8.58 2.65
CA ASP A 133 7.98 -8.00 2.06
C ASP A 133 8.70 -7.11 3.11
N GLY A 134 9.71 -6.36 2.70
CA GLY A 134 10.42 -5.43 3.57
C GLY A 134 9.59 -4.21 3.95
N ALA A 135 10.12 -3.39 4.88
CA ALA A 135 9.49 -2.16 5.31
C ALA A 135 9.34 -1.18 4.13
N SER A 136 8.19 -0.51 4.03
CA SER A 136 7.87 0.37 2.90
C SER A 136 8.61 1.71 2.97
N ALA A 137 9.23 2.11 1.86
CA ALA A 137 9.80 3.45 1.67
C ALA A 137 8.88 4.37 0.84
N GLU A 138 7.61 4.01 0.68
CA GLU A 138 6.64 4.73 -0.17
C GLU A 138 6.23 6.09 0.41
N GLY A 139 6.58 6.39 1.66
CA GLY A 139 6.48 7.74 2.23
C GLY A 139 7.54 8.72 1.72
N MET A 140 8.40 8.33 0.79
CA MET A 140 9.50 9.15 0.24
C MET A 140 10.49 9.58 1.35
N LEU A 141 11.29 10.63 1.12
CA LEU A 141 12.31 11.07 2.08
C LEU A 141 11.71 11.69 3.35
N ASN A 142 10.56 12.34 3.25
CA ASN A 142 9.98 13.15 4.32
C ASN A 142 8.83 12.47 5.08
N GLY A 143 8.38 11.29 4.62
CA GLY A 143 7.08 10.79 5.00
C GLY A 143 5.96 11.66 4.43
N THR A 144 4.72 11.32 4.69
CA THR A 144 3.57 12.09 4.19
C THR A 144 2.36 11.96 5.11
N PRO A 145 1.54 13.02 5.28
CA PRO A 145 0.26 12.91 5.95
C PRO A 145 -0.83 12.29 5.05
N ASN A 146 -0.54 12.15 3.75
CA ASN A 146 -1.43 11.55 2.76
C ASN A 146 -0.61 10.80 1.70
N GLU A 147 -0.62 9.47 1.73
CA GLU A 147 0.17 8.62 0.83
C GLU A 147 -0.19 8.81 -0.65
N PHE A 148 -1.43 9.23 -0.96
CA PHE A 148 -1.80 9.54 -2.34
C PHE A 148 -1.01 10.71 -2.93
N THR A 149 -0.38 11.55 -2.11
CA THR A 149 0.57 12.56 -2.60
C THR A 149 1.78 11.89 -3.23
N THR A 150 2.33 10.86 -2.61
CA THR A 150 3.52 10.16 -3.11
C THR A 150 3.23 9.35 -4.38
N PHE A 151 2.08 8.68 -4.46
CA PHE A 151 1.62 7.98 -5.68
C PHE A 151 1.40 8.93 -6.85
N ASN A 152 1.09 10.16 -6.56
CA ASN A 152 0.96 11.23 -7.55
C ASN A 152 2.26 12.00 -7.81
N GLY A 153 3.38 11.60 -7.22
CA GLY A 153 4.69 12.26 -7.38
C GLY A 153 4.76 13.66 -6.74
N VAL A 154 3.92 13.92 -5.75
CA VAL A 154 3.85 15.20 -5.03
C VAL A 154 4.53 15.05 -3.67
N ASP A 155 5.69 15.69 -3.50
CA ASP A 155 6.36 15.77 -2.20
C ASP A 155 5.70 16.84 -1.32
N VAL A 156 5.51 16.51 -0.03
CA VAL A 156 4.99 17.45 0.97
C VAL A 156 6.14 17.87 1.88
N PRO A 157 6.63 19.12 1.80
CA PRO A 157 7.72 19.58 2.63
C PRO A 157 7.42 19.44 4.13
N VAL A 158 8.43 19.12 4.94
CA VAL A 158 8.30 18.94 6.39
C VAL A 158 7.54 20.08 7.07
N LYS A 159 7.86 21.34 6.71
CA LYS A 159 7.19 22.53 7.29
C LYS A 159 5.66 22.52 7.05
N ASP A 160 5.22 22.02 5.90
CA ASP A 160 3.82 22.00 5.52
C ASP A 160 3.08 20.81 6.19
N GLN A 161 3.78 19.71 6.45
CA GLN A 161 3.22 18.54 7.15
C GLN A 161 2.80 18.85 8.59
N TYR A 162 3.32 19.93 9.21
CA TYR A 162 2.95 20.35 10.56
C TYR A 162 1.47 20.72 10.73
N LEU A 163 0.76 21.02 9.64
CA LEU A 163 -0.71 21.20 9.66
C LEU A 163 -1.42 19.92 10.14
N TRP A 164 -0.87 18.75 9.82
CA TRP A 164 -1.43 17.44 10.18
C TRP A 164 -0.76 16.80 11.40
N TYR A 165 0.31 17.39 11.93
CA TYR A 165 1.07 16.83 13.07
C TYR A 165 0.18 16.40 14.26
N PRO A 166 -0.83 17.19 14.72
CA PRO A 166 -1.70 16.80 15.84
C PRO A 166 -2.62 15.62 15.49
N PHE A 167 -2.86 15.38 14.21
CA PHE A 167 -3.80 14.39 13.70
C PHE A 167 -3.11 13.15 13.13
N TRP A 168 -1.79 13.10 13.17
CA TRP A 168 -1.01 12.00 12.60
C TRP A 168 -1.42 10.67 13.22
N GLY A 169 -1.90 9.74 12.36
CA GLY A 169 -2.42 8.43 12.76
C GLY A 169 -3.92 8.40 13.07
N SER A 170 -4.66 9.50 12.84
CA SER A 170 -6.12 9.54 12.93
C SER A 170 -6.76 9.49 11.54
N GLU A 171 -8.09 9.37 11.50
CA GLU A 171 -8.93 9.42 10.28
C GLU A 171 -8.76 10.71 9.46
N ARG A 172 -8.08 11.72 10.02
CA ARG A 172 -7.79 13.00 9.34
C ARG A 172 -6.50 12.98 8.53
N THR A 173 -5.79 11.87 8.52
CA THR A 173 -4.56 11.64 7.74
C THR A 173 -4.62 10.28 7.08
N PHE A 174 -3.83 10.09 6.03
CA PHE A 174 -3.54 8.79 5.40
C PHE A 174 -2.03 8.61 5.41
N PRO A 175 -1.40 8.41 6.61
CA PRO A 175 0.00 8.73 6.82
C PRO A 175 0.93 7.59 6.47
N HIS A 176 2.13 7.96 6.00
CA HIS A 176 3.27 7.08 5.83
C HIS A 176 4.54 7.71 6.42
N TYR A 177 5.44 6.92 7.00
CA TYR A 177 6.72 7.37 7.55
C TYR A 177 7.78 7.61 6.47
N ALA A 178 8.87 8.33 6.85
CA ALA A 178 10.01 8.62 5.99
C ALA A 178 10.83 7.35 5.64
N ALA A 179 11.36 7.25 4.42
CA ALA A 179 12.13 6.11 3.91
C ALA A 179 13.31 5.70 4.81
N ALA A 180 13.91 6.63 5.54
CA ALA A 180 14.99 6.33 6.48
C ALA A 180 14.54 5.41 7.63
N TRP A 181 13.28 5.50 8.06
CA TRP A 181 12.70 4.55 9.02
C TRP A 181 12.54 3.15 8.41
N ALA A 182 12.12 3.04 7.14
CA ALA A 182 12.07 1.75 6.45
C ALA A 182 13.44 1.05 6.48
N TRP A 183 14.49 1.77 6.09
CA TRP A 183 15.85 1.23 6.13
C TRP A 183 16.30 0.79 7.52
N ALA A 184 15.93 1.54 8.56
CA ALA A 184 16.25 1.17 9.94
C ALA A 184 15.46 -0.05 10.41
N MET A 185 14.20 -0.21 9.99
CA MET A 185 13.34 -1.32 10.38
C MET A 185 13.72 -2.64 9.68
N ASP A 186 14.32 -2.59 8.49
CA ASP A 186 14.83 -3.76 7.76
C ASP A 186 16.23 -4.20 8.20
N THR A 187 16.69 -3.71 9.34
CA THR A 187 17.99 -4.11 9.93
C THR A 187 18.08 -5.64 10.08
N PRO A 188 19.21 -6.27 9.68
CA PRO A 188 20.51 -5.67 9.34
C PRO A 188 20.76 -5.52 7.84
N PHE A 189 19.75 -5.73 7.02
CA PHE A 189 19.86 -5.87 5.58
C PHE A 189 20.03 -4.53 4.86
N LYS A 190 20.34 -4.62 3.57
CA LYS A 190 20.25 -3.53 2.60
C LYS A 190 18.90 -3.56 1.93
N TRP A 191 18.43 -2.39 1.54
CA TRP A 191 17.20 -2.16 0.80
C TRP A 191 15.94 -2.40 1.64
N VAL A 192 14.79 -2.33 0.99
CA VAL A 192 13.45 -2.22 1.59
C VAL A 192 12.44 -2.83 0.63
N LYS A 193 11.15 -2.82 0.94
CA LYS A 193 10.04 -3.19 0.06
C LYS A 193 10.28 -2.74 -1.39
N GLN A 194 9.81 -3.50 -2.38
CA GLN A 194 9.98 -3.33 -3.84
C GLN A 194 11.38 -3.70 -4.37
N VAL A 195 12.28 -4.18 -3.53
CA VAL A 195 13.63 -4.60 -3.92
C VAL A 195 13.84 -6.08 -3.65
N PRO A 196 13.25 -6.98 -4.46
CA PRO A 196 13.33 -8.42 -4.22
C PRO A 196 14.72 -9.00 -4.46
N SER A 197 15.64 -8.21 -4.99
CA SER A 197 17.03 -8.61 -5.20
C SER A 197 17.85 -8.73 -3.90
N HIS A 198 17.37 -8.12 -2.79
CA HIS A 198 18.09 -8.11 -1.51
C HIS A 198 17.17 -8.51 -0.34
N PHE A 199 17.78 -9.01 0.72
CA PHE A 199 17.03 -9.51 1.88
C PHE A 199 16.24 -8.44 2.64
N GLY A 200 16.60 -7.16 2.56
CA GLY A 200 15.77 -6.08 3.08
C GLY A 200 14.40 -5.98 2.41
N GLY A 201 14.26 -6.46 1.16
CA GLY A 201 12.98 -6.50 0.46
C GLY A 201 12.26 -7.86 0.52
N THR A 202 12.90 -8.92 1.05
CA THR A 202 12.35 -10.28 0.95
C THR A 202 12.45 -11.13 2.21
N SER A 203 13.38 -10.85 3.12
CA SER A 203 13.60 -11.71 4.30
C SER A 203 12.60 -11.35 5.41
N GLN A 204 11.71 -12.29 5.71
CA GLN A 204 10.69 -12.13 6.74
C GLN A 204 10.86 -13.08 7.91
N GLY A 205 10.42 -12.65 9.10
CA GLY A 205 10.36 -13.50 10.27
C GLY A 205 9.17 -14.46 10.22
N VAL A 206 9.43 -15.76 10.41
CA VAL A 206 8.38 -16.76 10.50
C VAL A 206 8.49 -17.48 11.85
N ALA A 207 7.36 -17.59 12.56
CA ALA A 207 7.27 -18.41 13.76
C ALA A 207 6.19 -19.49 13.58
N MET A 208 6.50 -20.71 13.99
CA MET A 208 5.56 -21.83 13.94
C MET A 208 5.37 -22.42 15.33
N SER A 209 4.13 -22.70 15.69
CA SER A 209 3.76 -23.33 16.94
C SER A 209 2.73 -24.41 16.71
N TRP A 210 3.01 -25.62 17.21
CA TRP A 210 2.05 -26.72 17.27
C TRP A 210 2.41 -27.59 18.48
N PRO A 211 1.81 -27.35 19.64
CA PRO A 211 2.11 -28.11 20.85
C PRO A 211 1.98 -29.62 20.63
N GLY A 212 2.92 -30.39 21.16
CA GLY A 212 2.96 -31.85 20.96
C GLY A 212 3.50 -32.34 19.61
N HIS A 213 3.66 -31.47 18.62
CA HIS A 213 4.21 -31.81 17.28
C HIS A 213 5.55 -31.12 17.02
N ILE A 214 5.73 -29.87 17.46
CA ILE A 214 7.00 -29.14 17.38
C ILE A 214 7.65 -29.19 18.76
N GLY A 215 8.61 -30.11 18.93
CA GLY A 215 9.22 -30.37 20.23
C GLY A 215 10.36 -29.42 20.62
N ASP A 216 10.98 -28.72 19.67
CA ASP A 216 12.11 -27.81 19.90
C ASP A 216 11.61 -26.38 20.14
N VAL A 217 10.97 -26.16 21.29
CA VAL A 217 10.39 -24.88 21.66
C VAL A 217 11.46 -23.78 21.73
N GLY A 218 11.25 -22.68 21.01
CA GLY A 218 12.21 -21.58 20.89
C GLY A 218 13.42 -21.86 19.99
N GLY A 219 13.42 -23.02 19.31
CA GLY A 219 14.49 -23.38 18.38
C GLY A 219 14.51 -22.47 17.13
N ILE A 220 15.71 -21.95 16.81
CA ILE A 220 15.91 -21.12 15.61
C ILE A 220 16.32 -22.03 14.44
N ARG A 221 15.78 -21.74 13.27
CA ARG A 221 16.08 -22.38 12.00
C ARG A 221 16.62 -21.37 11.02
N ARG A 222 17.69 -21.72 10.28
CA ARG A 222 18.35 -20.84 9.30
C ARG A 222 18.37 -21.41 7.90
N GLN A 223 17.74 -22.57 7.70
CA GLN A 223 17.58 -23.13 6.36
C GLN A 223 16.81 -22.11 5.50
N PHE A 224 17.27 -21.92 4.27
CA PHE A 224 16.54 -21.10 3.32
C PHE A 224 15.18 -21.73 3.00
N HIS A 225 14.13 -20.94 3.09
CA HIS A 225 12.77 -21.26 2.68
C HIS A 225 12.10 -20.07 2.01
N HIS A 226 11.04 -20.34 1.28
CA HIS A 226 10.25 -19.34 0.59
C HIS A 226 8.77 -19.47 0.98
N VAL A 227 7.96 -18.41 0.80
CA VAL A 227 6.54 -18.44 1.14
C VAL A 227 5.74 -19.54 0.43
N ILE A 228 6.18 -19.95 -0.77
CA ILE A 228 5.58 -21.09 -1.50
C ILE A 228 5.73 -22.44 -0.77
N ASP A 229 6.60 -22.53 0.23
CA ASP A 229 6.83 -23.73 1.04
C ASP A 229 5.73 -23.94 2.10
N ILE A 230 4.92 -22.92 2.39
CA ILE A 230 3.85 -23.00 3.38
C ILE A 230 2.79 -24.05 2.98
N VAL A 231 2.32 -24.01 1.73
CA VAL A 231 1.26 -24.94 1.27
C VAL A 231 1.71 -26.40 1.33
N PRO A 232 2.87 -26.82 0.77
CA PRO A 232 3.31 -28.21 0.90
C PRO A 232 3.60 -28.60 2.36
N THR A 233 4.01 -27.67 3.23
CA THR A 233 4.15 -27.93 4.67
C THR A 233 2.81 -28.25 5.32
N LEU A 234 1.76 -27.48 5.03
CA LEU A 234 0.40 -27.73 5.53
C LEU A 234 -0.14 -29.08 5.05
N LEU A 235 0.05 -29.40 3.77
CA LEU A 235 -0.39 -30.67 3.19
C LEU A 235 0.30 -31.87 3.84
N GLU A 236 1.62 -31.81 4.01
CA GLU A 236 2.39 -32.87 4.67
C GLU A 236 1.99 -33.00 6.15
N ALA A 237 1.89 -31.88 6.88
CA ALA A 237 1.52 -31.85 8.29
C ALA A 237 0.12 -32.42 8.57
N THR A 238 -0.82 -32.23 7.65
CA THR A 238 -2.20 -32.72 7.77
C THR A 238 -2.44 -34.08 7.09
N GLY A 239 -1.46 -34.59 6.34
CA GLY A 239 -1.60 -35.83 5.57
C GLY A 239 -2.57 -35.73 4.39
N ILE A 240 -2.85 -34.51 3.91
CA ILE A 240 -3.76 -34.26 2.78
C ILE A 240 -2.95 -34.20 1.49
N SER A 241 -3.36 -34.97 0.49
CA SER A 241 -2.75 -34.89 -0.85
C SER A 241 -3.26 -33.67 -1.61
N ALA A 242 -2.38 -33.01 -2.34
CA ALA A 242 -2.78 -31.96 -3.27
C ALA A 242 -3.72 -32.53 -4.35
N PRO A 243 -4.84 -31.87 -4.68
CA PRO A 243 -5.73 -32.32 -5.74
C PRO A 243 -5.08 -32.11 -7.12
N GLU A 244 -5.16 -33.10 -7.99
CA GLU A 244 -4.72 -32.98 -9.40
C GLU A 244 -5.66 -32.09 -10.20
N THR A 245 -6.94 -32.06 -9.84
CA THR A 245 -7.98 -31.25 -10.50
C THR A 245 -8.86 -30.56 -9.48
N VAL A 246 -9.24 -29.31 -9.75
CA VAL A 246 -10.22 -28.54 -8.97
C VAL A 246 -11.30 -28.04 -9.94
N ASN A 247 -12.57 -28.36 -9.66
CA ASN A 247 -13.71 -27.99 -10.51
C ASN A 247 -13.52 -28.40 -12.01
N GLY A 248 -12.85 -29.54 -12.24
CA GLY A 248 -12.56 -30.05 -13.59
C GLY A 248 -11.39 -29.38 -14.31
N ILE A 249 -10.66 -28.51 -13.63
CA ILE A 249 -9.46 -27.84 -14.16
C ILE A 249 -8.22 -28.49 -13.55
N GLU A 250 -7.32 -28.97 -14.41
CA GLU A 250 -6.02 -29.51 -14.03
C GLU A 250 -5.20 -28.42 -13.31
N GLN A 251 -4.62 -28.79 -12.17
CA GLN A 251 -3.83 -27.86 -11.34
C GLN A 251 -2.36 -27.88 -11.75
N ARG A 252 -1.71 -26.73 -11.72
CA ARG A 252 -0.25 -26.65 -11.82
C ARG A 252 0.39 -27.32 -10.61
N PRO A 253 1.56 -27.95 -10.75
CA PRO A 253 2.32 -28.49 -9.63
C PRO A 253 2.61 -27.43 -8.56
N ILE A 254 2.60 -27.85 -7.29
CA ILE A 254 3.06 -27.02 -6.18
C ILE A 254 4.58 -27.05 -6.19
N GLU A 255 5.24 -25.91 -6.44
CA GLU A 255 6.70 -25.81 -6.62
C GLU A 255 7.47 -25.73 -5.29
N GLY A 256 6.79 -25.45 -4.18
CA GLY A 256 7.42 -25.32 -2.87
C GLY A 256 7.86 -26.66 -2.25
N THR A 257 8.69 -26.57 -1.22
CA THR A 257 9.24 -27.70 -0.48
C THR A 257 8.82 -27.65 0.98
N SER A 258 8.25 -28.74 1.51
CA SER A 258 7.79 -28.76 2.90
C SER A 258 8.91 -28.47 3.90
N MET A 259 8.62 -27.60 4.85
CA MET A 259 9.49 -27.24 5.98
C MET A 259 9.35 -28.19 7.18
N LEU A 260 8.47 -29.20 7.12
CA LEU A 260 8.15 -30.07 8.25
C LEU A 260 9.41 -30.74 8.85
N TYR A 261 10.39 -31.07 8.02
CA TYR A 261 11.66 -31.65 8.49
C TYR A 261 12.41 -30.76 9.48
N THR A 262 12.22 -29.43 9.43
CA THR A 262 12.90 -28.47 10.31
C THR A 262 12.33 -28.48 11.74
N TRP A 263 11.17 -29.10 11.98
CA TRP A 263 10.54 -29.16 13.30
C TRP A 263 11.28 -30.09 14.26
N ASP A 264 12.01 -31.07 13.73
CA ASP A 264 12.86 -31.92 14.54
C ASP A 264 14.16 -31.19 14.90
N LYS A 265 14.50 -31.20 16.19
CA LYS A 265 15.75 -30.62 16.70
C LYS A 265 17.01 -31.27 16.06
N ALA A 266 16.94 -32.56 15.73
CA ALA A 266 18.02 -33.25 15.05
C ALA A 266 18.38 -32.64 13.68
N ASN A 267 17.43 -31.95 13.06
CA ASN A 267 17.58 -31.29 11.78
C ASN A 267 17.86 -29.77 11.89
N ALA A 268 18.19 -29.24 13.07
CA ALA A 268 18.43 -27.80 13.27
C ALA A 268 19.51 -27.22 12.35
N THR A 269 20.49 -28.07 11.95
CA THR A 269 21.58 -27.70 11.04
C THR A 269 21.57 -28.52 9.74
N ALA A 270 20.49 -29.22 9.44
CA ALA A 270 20.37 -29.96 8.18
C ALA A 270 20.42 -28.99 6.98
N PRO A 271 20.94 -29.44 5.83
CA PRO A 271 20.88 -28.64 4.61
C PRO A 271 19.45 -28.24 4.27
N THR A 272 19.29 -27.07 3.66
CA THR A 272 17.98 -26.68 3.11
C THR A 272 17.54 -27.68 2.03
N ARG A 273 16.23 -27.92 1.98
CA ARG A 273 15.58 -28.67 0.89
C ARG A 273 15.09 -27.78 -0.25
N HIS A 274 14.95 -26.47 -0.01
CA HIS A 274 14.64 -25.48 -1.03
C HIS A 274 15.94 -24.89 -1.57
N THR A 275 16.43 -25.44 -2.66
CA THR A 275 17.80 -25.20 -3.13
C THR A 275 17.91 -24.04 -4.11
N THR A 276 16.85 -23.70 -4.85
CA THR A 276 16.88 -22.69 -5.90
C THR A 276 15.61 -21.85 -5.89
N GLN A 277 15.75 -20.50 -5.88
CA GLN A 277 14.63 -19.57 -5.93
C GLN A 277 15.02 -18.31 -6.70
N TYR A 278 14.23 -17.95 -7.71
CA TYR A 278 14.35 -16.64 -8.36
C TYR A 278 13.45 -15.59 -7.67
N PHE A 279 13.83 -14.33 -7.84
CA PHE A 279 13.07 -13.16 -7.39
C PHE A 279 13.08 -12.11 -8.50
N GLU A 280 11.94 -11.44 -8.73
CA GLU A 280 11.85 -10.33 -9.68
C GLU A 280 10.71 -9.38 -9.33
N MET A 281 10.97 -8.09 -9.36
CA MET A 281 9.99 -7.01 -9.34
C MET A 281 10.58 -5.73 -9.92
N LEU A 282 9.90 -5.12 -10.90
CA LEU A 282 10.31 -3.85 -11.52
C LEU A 282 11.77 -3.88 -12.05
N GLY A 283 12.18 -5.02 -12.60
CA GLY A 283 13.53 -5.24 -13.12
C GLY A 283 14.60 -5.54 -12.06
N ASN A 284 14.33 -5.30 -10.77
CA ASN A 284 15.18 -5.78 -9.68
C ASN A 284 15.05 -7.28 -9.57
N ARG A 285 16.14 -7.99 -9.66
CA ARG A 285 16.13 -9.46 -9.76
C ARG A 285 17.26 -10.11 -9.01
N ALA A 286 16.99 -11.31 -8.51
CA ALA A 286 17.98 -12.17 -7.89
C ALA A 286 17.70 -13.65 -8.13
N ILE A 287 18.71 -14.45 -7.93
CA ILE A 287 18.64 -15.92 -7.85
C ILE A 287 19.39 -16.39 -6.61
N TYR A 288 18.71 -17.17 -5.79
CA TYR A 288 19.32 -17.97 -4.74
C TYR A 288 19.61 -19.37 -5.28
N ASP A 289 20.78 -19.89 -5.01
CA ASP A 289 21.14 -21.27 -5.28
C ASP A 289 22.14 -21.80 -4.25
N ASN A 290 21.69 -22.74 -3.39
CA ASN A 290 22.52 -23.45 -2.41
C ASN A 290 23.46 -22.53 -1.62
N GLY A 291 22.91 -21.51 -0.94
CA GLY A 291 23.67 -20.56 -0.11
C GLY A 291 24.32 -19.40 -0.88
N TRP A 292 24.16 -19.37 -2.19
CA TRP A 292 24.66 -18.26 -3.02
C TRP A 292 23.52 -17.40 -3.54
N VAL A 293 23.72 -16.09 -3.59
CA VAL A 293 22.77 -15.12 -4.18
C VAL A 293 23.50 -14.26 -5.18
N ALA A 294 23.02 -14.27 -6.43
CA ALA A 294 23.35 -13.21 -7.39
C ALA A 294 22.16 -12.23 -7.42
N ALA A 295 22.43 -10.95 -7.21
CA ALA A 295 21.43 -9.90 -7.01
C ALA A 295 21.74 -8.67 -7.85
N THR A 296 20.72 -7.97 -8.36
CA THR A 296 20.95 -6.69 -9.01
C THR A 296 20.85 -5.54 -8.00
N THR A 297 21.81 -4.59 -8.06
CA THR A 297 21.66 -3.31 -7.39
C THR A 297 20.47 -2.57 -7.99
N PRO A 298 19.50 -2.09 -7.21
CA PRO A 298 18.41 -1.28 -7.73
C PRO A 298 18.91 -0.08 -8.51
N ALA A 299 18.45 0.04 -9.75
CA ALA A 299 18.82 1.15 -10.61
C ALA A 299 18.01 2.42 -10.27
N THR A 300 16.82 2.23 -9.73
CA THR A 300 15.96 3.30 -9.18
C THR A 300 15.68 2.97 -7.73
N ARG A 301 15.76 3.96 -6.85
CA ARG A 301 15.50 3.76 -5.43
C ARG A 301 13.99 3.70 -5.16
N PRO A 302 13.51 2.89 -4.20
CA PRO A 302 12.08 2.82 -3.88
C PRO A 302 11.45 4.18 -3.57
N TRP A 303 12.15 5.07 -2.88
CA TRP A 303 11.67 6.43 -2.56
C TRP A 303 11.78 7.45 -3.71
N GLU A 304 12.14 7.00 -4.91
CA GLU A 304 12.23 7.82 -6.14
C GLU A 304 11.41 7.22 -7.28
N LEU A 305 10.70 6.10 -7.08
CA LEU A 305 10.03 5.35 -8.15
C LEU A 305 9.00 6.17 -8.93
N SER A 306 8.29 7.08 -8.26
CA SER A 306 7.28 7.93 -8.91
C SER A 306 7.87 9.07 -9.74
N THR A 307 9.16 9.37 -9.62
CA THR A 307 9.81 10.52 -10.26
C THR A 307 10.96 10.16 -11.19
N ALA A 308 11.53 8.95 -11.05
CA ALA A 308 12.70 8.53 -11.81
C ALA A 308 12.33 7.91 -13.18
N THR A 309 13.20 8.11 -14.16
CA THR A 309 13.16 7.37 -15.43
C THR A 309 14.05 6.13 -15.29
N PRO A 310 13.50 4.91 -15.35
CA PRO A 310 14.29 3.70 -15.20
C PRO A 310 15.23 3.52 -16.41
N PRO A 311 16.44 2.96 -16.20
CA PRO A 311 17.36 2.65 -17.28
C PRO A 311 16.90 1.42 -18.08
N ASP A 312 17.68 1.05 -19.10
CA ASP A 312 17.45 -0.22 -19.81
C ASP A 312 17.44 -1.41 -18.83
N VAL A 313 16.39 -2.21 -18.89
CA VAL A 313 16.10 -3.26 -17.89
C VAL A 313 17.13 -4.39 -17.88
N ILE A 314 17.86 -4.60 -18.97
CA ILE A 314 18.88 -5.66 -19.07
C ILE A 314 20.26 -5.12 -18.72
N SER A 315 20.71 -4.08 -19.41
CA SER A 315 22.08 -3.55 -19.34
C SER A 315 22.27 -2.46 -18.27
N GLY A 316 21.20 -1.86 -17.79
CA GLY A 316 21.25 -0.75 -16.83
C GLY A 316 21.42 -1.17 -15.36
N TYR A 317 21.47 -2.47 -15.07
CA TYR A 317 21.56 -3.00 -13.70
C TYR A 317 22.93 -3.64 -13.45
N LYS A 318 23.59 -3.23 -12.36
CA LYS A 318 24.81 -3.87 -11.87
C LYS A 318 24.45 -5.13 -11.09
N TRP A 319 25.19 -6.22 -11.28
CA TRP A 319 25.06 -7.42 -10.50
C TRP A 319 26.08 -7.47 -9.33
N GLU A 320 25.64 -8.03 -8.23
CA GLU A 320 26.37 -8.32 -7.00
C GLU A 320 26.30 -9.82 -6.72
N LEU A 321 27.24 -10.35 -5.94
CA LEU A 321 27.32 -11.79 -5.59
C LEU A 321 27.57 -11.94 -4.09
N TYR A 322 26.83 -12.85 -3.44
CA TYR A 322 26.92 -13.10 -2.00
C TYR A 322 26.92 -14.59 -1.70
N ASN A 323 27.74 -15.00 -0.72
CA ASN A 323 27.63 -16.30 -0.04
C ASN A 323 26.85 -16.06 1.26
N VAL A 324 25.55 -16.31 1.26
CA VAL A 324 24.66 -15.97 2.40
C VAL A 324 24.73 -16.96 3.55
N ASP A 325 25.36 -18.13 3.36
CA ASP A 325 25.67 -19.05 4.45
C ASP A 325 26.80 -18.49 5.36
N GLU A 326 27.74 -17.76 4.78
CA GLU A 326 28.84 -17.11 5.50
C GLU A 326 28.55 -15.65 5.84
N ASP A 327 27.82 -14.95 4.97
CA ASP A 327 27.47 -13.53 5.05
C ASP A 327 25.93 -13.33 4.93
N PRO A 328 25.17 -13.66 5.97
CA PRO A 328 23.71 -13.65 5.94
C PRO A 328 23.09 -12.26 5.73
N THR A 329 23.89 -11.19 5.82
CA THR A 329 23.43 -9.81 5.67
C THR A 329 23.70 -9.22 4.28
N GLN A 330 24.34 -9.99 3.39
CA GLN A 330 24.77 -9.49 2.07
C GLN A 330 25.69 -8.26 2.18
N PHE A 331 26.65 -8.32 3.10
CA PHE A 331 27.58 -7.21 3.35
C PHE A 331 28.71 -7.15 2.32
N ASN A 332 29.33 -8.33 1.97
CA ASN A 332 30.49 -8.42 1.11
C ASN A 332 30.12 -8.82 -0.32
N ASP A 333 30.18 -7.90 -1.27
CA ASP A 333 30.00 -8.19 -2.69
C ASP A 333 31.21 -8.94 -3.26
N LEU A 334 31.02 -10.18 -3.67
CA LEU A 334 32.04 -11.08 -4.22
C LEU A 334 32.07 -11.08 -5.76
N ALA A 335 31.26 -10.26 -6.45
CA ALA A 335 31.12 -10.27 -7.91
C ALA A 335 32.46 -10.11 -8.64
N ALA A 336 33.30 -9.17 -8.19
CA ALA A 336 34.62 -8.93 -8.79
C ALA A 336 35.64 -10.03 -8.50
N ALA A 337 35.51 -10.71 -7.34
CA ALA A 337 36.41 -11.78 -6.92
C ALA A 337 36.04 -13.13 -7.56
N MET A 338 34.77 -13.35 -7.90
CA MET A 338 34.26 -14.62 -8.40
C MET A 338 33.36 -14.45 -9.64
N PRO A 339 33.90 -13.90 -10.75
CA PRO A 339 33.11 -13.59 -11.95
C PRO A 339 32.47 -14.83 -12.59
N ASP A 340 33.16 -16.00 -12.55
CA ASP A 340 32.61 -17.23 -13.11
C ASP A 340 31.40 -17.74 -12.31
N LYS A 341 31.43 -17.64 -10.97
CA LYS A 341 30.28 -17.98 -10.12
C LYS A 341 29.11 -17.04 -10.36
N LEU A 342 29.40 -15.74 -10.48
CA LEU A 342 28.38 -14.76 -10.84
C LEU A 342 27.72 -15.09 -12.17
N LYS A 343 28.54 -15.38 -13.20
CA LYS A 343 28.01 -15.74 -14.54
C LYS A 343 27.13 -17.00 -14.48
N GLN A 344 27.55 -18.02 -13.75
CA GLN A 344 26.77 -19.24 -13.55
C GLN A 344 25.37 -18.92 -12.97
N LEU A 345 25.31 -18.07 -11.96
CA LEU A 345 24.03 -17.72 -11.32
C LEU A 345 23.17 -16.81 -12.20
N GLN A 346 23.77 -15.90 -12.96
CA GLN A 346 23.04 -15.13 -13.96
C GLN A 346 22.37 -16.02 -15.00
N ASP A 347 23.09 -17.03 -15.50
CA ASP A 347 22.53 -17.98 -16.47
C ASP A 347 21.38 -18.79 -15.85
N LEU A 348 21.52 -19.19 -14.58
CA LEU A 348 20.48 -19.87 -13.83
C LEU A 348 19.24 -18.98 -13.65
N PHE A 349 19.41 -17.68 -13.33
CA PHE A 349 18.28 -16.75 -13.25
C PHE A 349 17.49 -16.71 -14.56
N TYR A 350 18.18 -16.57 -15.70
CA TYR A 350 17.49 -16.53 -16.98
C TYR A 350 16.84 -17.85 -17.39
N ALA A 351 17.41 -18.98 -16.96
CA ALA A 351 16.78 -20.30 -17.14
C ALA A 351 15.47 -20.42 -16.35
N GLU A 352 15.49 -20.04 -15.05
CA GLU A 352 14.29 -20.02 -14.20
C GLU A 352 13.27 -18.99 -14.69
N ALA A 353 13.71 -17.80 -15.07
CA ALA A 353 12.85 -16.75 -15.62
C ALA A 353 12.13 -17.17 -16.91
N THR A 354 12.80 -17.99 -17.74
CA THR A 354 12.19 -18.57 -18.94
C THR A 354 11.19 -19.66 -18.58
N LYS A 355 11.55 -20.55 -17.65
CA LYS A 355 10.68 -21.65 -17.18
C LYS A 355 9.36 -21.16 -16.58
N TYR A 356 9.40 -20.04 -15.87
CA TYR A 356 8.26 -19.50 -15.12
C TYR A 356 7.58 -18.28 -15.79
N ASP A 357 7.84 -18.04 -17.07
CA ASP A 357 7.22 -16.97 -17.85
C ASP A 357 7.44 -15.55 -17.26
N VAL A 358 8.61 -15.32 -16.64
CA VAL A 358 9.00 -14.01 -16.08
C VAL A 358 9.45 -13.02 -17.16
N LEU A 359 9.89 -13.55 -18.30
CA LEU A 359 10.34 -12.74 -19.43
C LEU A 359 9.16 -12.35 -20.36
N PRO A 360 9.19 -11.14 -20.96
CA PRO A 360 10.24 -10.11 -20.87
C PRO A 360 10.19 -9.36 -19.53
N LEU A 361 11.36 -8.95 -19.02
CA LEU A 361 11.44 -8.10 -17.83
C LEU A 361 10.89 -6.69 -18.14
N ASP A 362 10.22 -6.10 -17.14
CA ASP A 362 9.65 -4.76 -17.26
C ASP A 362 9.90 -3.94 -15.97
N ASN A 363 10.66 -2.87 -16.10
CA ASN A 363 10.95 -1.92 -15.01
C ASN A 363 10.17 -0.60 -15.15
N SER A 364 9.16 -0.55 -16.00
CA SER A 364 8.33 0.64 -16.14
C SER A 364 7.50 0.89 -14.86
N THR A 365 7.34 2.14 -14.50
CA THR A 365 6.57 2.61 -13.34
C THR A 365 5.42 3.51 -13.79
N LEU A 366 5.66 4.81 -13.97
CA LEU A 366 4.62 5.75 -14.39
C LEU A 366 3.96 5.38 -15.73
N SER A 367 4.71 4.87 -16.70
CA SER A 367 4.13 4.43 -17.97
C SER A 367 3.17 3.27 -17.80
N ARG A 368 3.47 2.32 -16.89
CA ARG A 368 2.57 1.21 -16.55
C ARG A 368 1.25 1.70 -15.95
N TRP A 369 1.29 2.71 -15.08
CA TRP A 369 0.10 3.29 -14.46
C TRP A 369 -0.74 4.09 -15.45
N ASN A 370 -0.09 4.83 -16.35
CA ASN A 370 -0.75 5.68 -17.33
C ASN A 370 -1.12 4.96 -18.64
N THR A 371 -0.68 3.71 -18.85
CA THR A 371 -1.04 2.93 -20.03
C THR A 371 -2.51 2.52 -19.97
N PRO A 372 -3.33 2.84 -21.00
CA PRO A 372 -4.71 2.41 -21.05
C PRO A 372 -4.84 0.89 -20.92
N ARG A 373 -5.63 0.43 -19.96
CA ARG A 373 -5.89 -0.99 -19.73
C ARG A 373 -7.19 -1.41 -20.40
N PRO A 374 -7.30 -2.67 -20.85
CA PRO A 374 -8.58 -3.21 -21.28
C PRO A 374 -9.61 -3.08 -20.15
N SER A 375 -10.70 -2.37 -20.40
CA SER A 375 -11.81 -2.21 -19.46
C SER A 375 -13.13 -2.07 -20.21
N LEU A 376 -14.24 -2.21 -19.49
CA LEU A 376 -15.58 -2.00 -20.07
C LEU A 376 -15.82 -0.57 -20.55
N THR A 377 -14.98 0.36 -20.09
CA THR A 377 -15.06 1.80 -20.41
C THR A 377 -13.95 2.27 -21.35
N ALA A 378 -13.03 1.39 -21.75
CA ALA A 378 -11.93 1.74 -22.64
C ALA A 378 -12.42 2.37 -23.94
N GLY A 379 -11.86 3.55 -24.28
CA GLY A 379 -12.21 4.31 -25.50
C GLY A 379 -13.53 5.05 -25.45
N ARG A 380 -14.31 4.95 -24.37
CA ARG A 380 -15.54 5.76 -24.21
C ARG A 380 -15.19 7.20 -23.87
N THR A 381 -15.88 8.11 -24.53
CA THR A 381 -15.79 9.56 -24.30
C THR A 381 -17.08 10.17 -23.75
N GLU A 382 -18.17 9.39 -23.73
CA GLU A 382 -19.44 9.81 -23.15
C GLU A 382 -20.00 8.72 -22.22
N PHE A 383 -20.43 9.13 -21.03
CA PHE A 383 -21.01 8.28 -20.00
C PHE A 383 -22.30 8.92 -19.52
N THR A 384 -23.36 8.14 -19.42
CA THR A 384 -24.65 8.63 -18.92
C THR A 384 -25.16 7.70 -17.84
N TYR A 385 -25.54 8.27 -16.72
CA TYR A 385 -26.10 7.60 -15.56
C TYR A 385 -27.47 8.15 -15.24
N SER A 386 -28.40 7.30 -14.82
CA SER A 386 -29.75 7.65 -14.41
C SER A 386 -30.02 7.11 -13.02
N GLY A 387 -30.55 7.96 -12.14
CA GLY A 387 -30.82 7.58 -10.75
C GLY A 387 -29.55 7.42 -9.92
N GLU A 388 -29.66 6.62 -8.84
CA GLU A 388 -28.61 6.41 -7.85
C GLU A 388 -27.69 5.26 -8.27
N LEU A 389 -26.38 5.47 -8.13
CA LEU A 389 -25.32 4.48 -8.40
C LEU A 389 -24.20 4.67 -7.40
N SER A 390 -23.71 3.60 -6.77
CA SER A 390 -22.64 3.69 -5.77
C SER A 390 -21.61 2.57 -5.88
N GLY A 391 -20.40 2.83 -5.37
CA GLY A 391 -19.34 1.85 -5.27
C GLY A 391 -18.71 1.47 -6.61
N VAL A 392 -18.76 2.35 -7.61
CA VAL A 392 -18.11 2.11 -8.90
C VAL A 392 -16.61 2.32 -8.75
N PRO A 393 -15.77 1.32 -9.06
CA PRO A 393 -14.33 1.50 -8.96
C PRO A 393 -13.82 2.50 -10.01
N ALA A 394 -12.72 3.20 -9.70
CA ALA A 394 -12.12 4.20 -10.60
C ALA A 394 -11.84 3.65 -12.02
N SER A 395 -11.50 2.36 -12.16
CA SER A 395 -11.27 1.71 -13.46
C SER A 395 -12.51 1.63 -14.35
N ALA A 396 -13.72 1.78 -13.79
CA ALA A 396 -15.00 1.77 -14.50
C ALA A 396 -15.70 3.15 -14.50
N ALA A 397 -15.12 4.15 -13.82
CA ALA A 397 -15.59 5.53 -13.78
C ALA A 397 -15.22 6.31 -15.06
N PRO A 398 -15.81 7.50 -15.29
CA PRO A 398 -15.35 8.42 -16.34
C PRO A 398 -13.95 8.94 -16.05
N GLY A 399 -12.94 8.58 -16.82
CA GLY A 399 -11.55 8.97 -16.59
C GLY A 399 -11.31 10.46 -16.84
N THR A 400 -11.45 11.29 -15.82
CA THR A 400 -11.34 12.76 -15.88
C THR A 400 -9.90 13.29 -15.75
N LEU A 401 -8.94 12.44 -15.35
CA LEU A 401 -7.55 12.84 -15.13
C LEU A 401 -6.87 13.35 -16.41
N ASN A 402 -6.14 14.45 -16.28
CA ASN A 402 -5.26 15.04 -17.33
C ASN A 402 -5.96 15.39 -18.65
N LYS A 403 -7.22 15.77 -18.61
CA LYS A 403 -7.98 16.17 -19.80
C LYS A 403 -9.10 17.16 -19.49
N SER A 404 -9.60 17.79 -20.53
CA SER A 404 -10.83 18.59 -20.42
C SER A 404 -12.04 17.66 -20.31
N TYR A 405 -13.06 18.08 -19.57
CA TYR A 405 -14.30 17.31 -19.43
C TYR A 405 -15.49 18.22 -19.10
N THR A 406 -16.67 17.73 -19.41
CA THR A 406 -17.93 18.38 -19.04
C THR A 406 -18.79 17.40 -18.25
N ILE A 407 -19.33 17.84 -17.12
CA ILE A 407 -20.35 17.12 -16.33
C ILE A 407 -21.66 17.89 -16.51
N SER A 408 -22.71 17.23 -17.00
CA SER A 408 -24.04 17.80 -17.12
C SER A 408 -25.02 16.97 -16.30
N ALA A 409 -25.72 17.61 -15.36
CA ALA A 409 -26.73 16.97 -14.51
C ALA A 409 -28.09 17.61 -14.72
N ASP A 410 -29.08 16.80 -15.13
CA ASP A 410 -30.48 17.19 -15.17
C ASP A 410 -31.13 16.71 -13.87
N VAL A 411 -31.61 17.67 -13.06
CA VAL A 411 -32.13 17.40 -11.71
C VAL A 411 -33.48 18.08 -11.50
N GLU A 412 -34.30 17.58 -10.58
CA GLU A 412 -35.53 18.20 -10.13
C GLU A 412 -35.43 18.50 -8.64
N ILE A 413 -35.62 19.78 -8.29
CA ILE A 413 -35.55 20.31 -6.93
C ILE A 413 -36.97 20.38 -6.36
N PRO A 414 -37.26 19.74 -5.23
CA PRO A 414 -38.57 19.78 -4.58
C PRO A 414 -38.86 21.19 -3.97
N ALA A 415 -40.12 21.43 -3.63
CA ALA A 415 -40.58 22.70 -3.09
C ALA A 415 -39.82 23.17 -1.83
N GLY A 416 -39.30 22.24 -1.01
CA GLY A 416 -38.49 22.51 0.18
C GLY A 416 -37.00 22.71 -0.09
N GLY A 417 -36.57 22.77 -1.35
CA GLY A 417 -35.17 22.76 -1.74
C GLY A 417 -34.55 21.35 -1.62
N ALA A 418 -33.31 21.20 -2.03
CA ALA A 418 -32.57 19.93 -1.96
C ALA A 418 -31.17 20.11 -1.38
N GLU A 419 -30.60 19.04 -0.90
CA GLU A 419 -29.19 18.90 -0.52
C GLU A 419 -28.67 17.51 -0.91
N GLY A 420 -27.37 17.32 -0.93
CA GLY A 420 -26.75 16.04 -1.17
C GLY A 420 -25.89 16.01 -2.43
N MET A 421 -25.17 14.90 -2.56
CA MET A 421 -24.23 14.66 -3.66
C MET A 421 -24.98 14.30 -4.94
N ILE A 422 -24.71 15.02 -6.02
CA ILE A 422 -25.20 14.70 -7.36
C ILE A 422 -24.26 13.71 -8.02
N VAL A 423 -22.94 13.98 -7.97
CA VAL A 423 -21.90 13.05 -8.45
C VAL A 423 -20.57 13.36 -7.78
N THR A 424 -19.84 12.32 -7.43
CA THR A 424 -18.50 12.42 -6.83
C THR A 424 -17.58 11.32 -7.33
N GLU A 425 -16.28 11.57 -7.30
CA GLU A 425 -15.22 10.58 -7.42
C GLU A 425 -14.10 10.94 -6.45
N GLY A 426 -13.64 9.95 -5.66
CA GLY A 426 -12.69 10.19 -4.58
C GLY A 426 -13.37 10.74 -3.33
N GLY A 427 -12.60 11.36 -2.44
CA GLY A 427 -13.08 11.80 -1.14
C GLY A 427 -12.12 12.74 -0.43
N ARG A 428 -11.95 12.49 0.89
CA ARG A 428 -11.14 13.35 1.77
C ARG A 428 -9.71 13.56 1.26
N PHE A 429 -9.07 12.52 0.75
CA PHE A 429 -7.65 12.52 0.39
C PHE A 429 -7.39 12.82 -1.09
N GLY A 430 -8.41 13.17 -1.85
CA GLY A 430 -8.33 13.59 -3.24
C GLY A 430 -9.60 13.24 -4.00
N GLY A 431 -10.03 14.12 -4.93
CA GLY A 431 -11.22 13.86 -5.71
C GLY A 431 -12.01 15.13 -6.06
N TYR A 432 -13.23 14.94 -6.51
CA TYR A 432 -14.16 16.04 -6.80
C TYR A 432 -15.61 15.67 -6.46
N GLY A 433 -16.44 16.68 -6.26
CA GLY A 433 -17.88 16.50 -6.06
C GLY A 433 -18.69 17.65 -6.61
N LEU A 434 -19.83 17.33 -7.21
CA LEU A 434 -20.90 18.26 -7.58
C LEU A 434 -22.09 17.97 -6.68
N PHE A 435 -22.49 18.93 -5.85
CA PHE A 435 -23.51 18.72 -4.82
C PHE A 435 -24.30 19.99 -4.51
N LEU A 436 -25.43 19.82 -3.84
CA LEU A 436 -26.18 20.91 -3.21
C LEU A 436 -25.93 20.91 -1.70
N SER A 437 -25.66 22.08 -1.13
CA SER A 437 -25.46 22.25 0.30
C SER A 437 -26.38 23.33 0.89
N LYS A 438 -27.07 22.95 1.99
CA LYS A 438 -27.85 23.90 2.81
C LYS A 438 -27.00 24.55 3.91
N GLY A 439 -25.67 24.29 3.92
CA GLY A 439 -24.74 24.74 4.95
C GLY A 439 -24.89 24.00 6.26
N GLU A 440 -24.10 24.37 7.26
CA GLU A 440 -23.97 23.69 8.54
C GLU A 440 -25.29 23.50 9.31
N PHE A 441 -26.26 24.37 9.09
CA PHE A 441 -27.55 24.35 9.81
C PHE A 441 -28.72 23.76 8.99
N GLY A 442 -28.46 23.26 7.78
CA GLY A 442 -29.50 22.68 6.92
C GLY A 442 -30.60 23.68 6.50
N VAL A 443 -30.32 24.98 6.50
CA VAL A 443 -31.26 26.05 6.22
C VAL A 443 -31.07 26.55 4.79
N GLY A 444 -32.17 26.88 4.13
CA GLY A 444 -32.17 27.38 2.74
C GLY A 444 -32.61 26.29 1.75
N ARG A 445 -32.47 26.57 0.45
CA ARG A 445 -32.90 25.69 -0.65
C ARG A 445 -31.81 24.80 -1.17
N GLY A 446 -30.58 25.05 -0.76
CA GLY A 446 -29.37 24.38 -1.23
C GLY A 446 -28.65 25.13 -2.34
N LYS A 447 -27.42 25.55 -2.04
CA LYS A 447 -26.51 26.17 -3.03
C LYS A 447 -25.84 25.09 -3.85
N ILE A 448 -25.71 25.31 -5.15
CA ILE A 448 -24.93 24.42 -6.00
C ILE A 448 -23.44 24.68 -5.82
N VAL A 449 -22.70 23.60 -5.61
CA VAL A 449 -21.23 23.63 -5.42
C VAL A 449 -20.60 22.56 -6.28
N PHE A 450 -19.55 22.92 -7.02
CA PHE A 450 -18.54 22.01 -7.50
C PHE A 450 -17.26 22.23 -6.70
N LEU A 451 -16.67 21.17 -6.17
CA LEU A 451 -15.44 21.23 -5.40
C LEU A 451 -14.44 20.22 -5.97
N TYR A 452 -13.20 20.68 -6.16
CA TYR A 452 -12.06 19.85 -6.50
C TYR A 452 -11.07 19.82 -5.34
N ASN A 453 -10.78 18.63 -4.84
CA ASN A 453 -9.84 18.37 -3.74
C ASN A 453 -8.53 17.83 -4.28
N LEU A 454 -7.52 18.69 -4.38
CA LEU A 454 -6.17 18.30 -4.78
C LEU A 454 -5.44 17.67 -3.59
N LEU A 455 -5.60 16.36 -3.40
CA LEU A 455 -4.83 15.52 -2.46
C LEU A 455 -4.82 16.02 -1.00
N ASP A 456 -5.91 16.60 -0.51
CA ASP A 456 -6.03 17.27 0.81
C ASP A 456 -5.08 18.48 1.01
N LEU A 457 -4.35 18.87 -0.03
CA LEU A 457 -3.41 20.00 -0.01
C LEU A 457 -4.10 21.32 -0.35
N LYS A 458 -5.01 21.31 -1.32
CA LYS A 458 -5.75 22.49 -1.76
C LYS A 458 -7.14 22.09 -2.24
N ARG A 459 -8.14 22.83 -1.82
CA ARG A 459 -9.51 22.73 -2.35
C ARG A 459 -9.86 23.95 -3.16
N THR A 460 -10.39 23.73 -4.37
CA THR A 460 -10.87 24.78 -5.26
C THR A 460 -12.36 24.60 -5.44
N MET A 461 -13.13 25.68 -5.25
CA MET A 461 -14.59 25.66 -5.28
C MET A 461 -15.16 26.58 -6.34
N TRP A 462 -16.30 26.17 -6.86
CA TRP A 462 -17.23 26.92 -7.69
C TRP A 462 -18.57 26.91 -6.98
N GLU A 463 -18.95 28.04 -6.40
CA GLU A 463 -20.20 28.21 -5.67
C GLU A 463 -21.19 28.99 -6.53
N GLY A 464 -22.37 28.43 -6.77
CA GLY A 464 -23.47 29.05 -7.44
C GLY A 464 -24.58 29.48 -6.46
N PRO A 465 -25.74 29.93 -6.97
CA PRO A 465 -26.87 30.34 -6.15
C PRO A 465 -27.60 29.15 -5.52
N GLU A 466 -28.50 29.45 -4.59
CA GLU A 466 -29.55 28.50 -4.20
C GLU A 466 -30.45 28.21 -5.41
N LEU A 467 -30.83 26.91 -5.57
CA LEU A 467 -31.71 26.54 -6.67
C LEU A 467 -33.18 26.64 -6.27
N GLU A 468 -33.97 27.24 -7.17
CA GLU A 468 -35.41 27.28 -7.01
C GLU A 468 -36.03 25.88 -7.20
N PRO A 469 -37.25 25.64 -6.66
CA PRO A 469 -37.96 24.40 -6.96
C PRO A 469 -38.26 24.25 -8.46
N GLY A 470 -38.09 23.05 -9.00
CA GLY A 470 -38.31 22.76 -10.41
C GLY A 470 -37.16 22.01 -11.06
N LYS A 471 -37.20 21.90 -12.39
CA LYS A 471 -36.18 21.25 -13.19
C LYS A 471 -35.05 22.20 -13.52
N HIS A 472 -33.83 21.70 -13.35
CA HIS A 472 -32.60 22.43 -13.66
C HIS A 472 -31.62 21.57 -14.42
N THR A 473 -30.89 22.20 -15.35
CA THR A 473 -29.70 21.62 -15.97
C THR A 473 -28.46 22.32 -15.40
N ILE A 474 -27.66 21.58 -14.68
CA ILE A 474 -26.40 22.03 -14.07
C ILE A 474 -25.25 21.52 -14.92
N VAL A 475 -24.33 22.39 -15.31
CA VAL A 475 -23.17 22.04 -16.15
C VAL A 475 -21.90 22.55 -15.49
N PHE A 476 -20.94 21.66 -15.28
CA PHE A 476 -19.56 22.01 -14.97
C PHE A 476 -18.67 21.67 -16.18
N ASP A 477 -18.05 22.69 -16.76
CA ASP A 477 -17.15 22.56 -17.91
C ASP A 477 -15.73 22.91 -17.49
N PHE A 478 -14.82 21.92 -17.56
CA PHE A 478 -13.41 22.09 -17.23
C PHE A 478 -12.55 22.03 -18.49
N LYS A 479 -11.76 23.08 -18.71
CA LYS A 479 -10.76 23.17 -19.79
C LYS A 479 -9.37 23.11 -19.21
N SER A 480 -8.66 22.02 -19.49
CA SER A 480 -7.26 21.88 -19.14
C SER A 480 -6.37 22.82 -19.95
N ASP A 481 -5.38 23.43 -19.31
CA ASP A 481 -4.43 24.36 -19.92
C ASP A 481 -3.37 23.65 -20.78
N GLY A 482 -3.27 22.32 -20.72
CA GLY A 482 -2.27 21.55 -21.44
C GLY A 482 -2.49 20.04 -21.47
N LYS A 483 -1.51 19.32 -22.00
CA LYS A 483 -1.53 17.85 -22.14
C LYS A 483 -0.60 17.14 -21.13
N GLY A 484 -0.02 17.86 -20.17
CA GLY A 484 0.87 17.30 -19.15
C GLY A 484 0.09 16.64 -18.00
N LEU A 485 0.79 15.78 -17.25
CA LEU A 485 0.24 15.20 -16.02
C LEU A 485 0.02 16.31 -14.97
N GLY A 486 -1.15 16.31 -14.33
CA GLY A 486 -1.48 17.26 -13.28
C GLY A 486 -1.61 18.72 -13.74
N THR A 487 -1.71 18.98 -15.06
CA THR A 487 -1.90 20.33 -15.58
C THR A 487 -3.19 20.94 -15.06
N GLY A 488 -3.13 22.22 -14.66
CA GLY A 488 -4.27 22.98 -14.22
C GLY A 488 -5.26 23.32 -15.33
N GLY A 489 -6.18 24.22 -15.04
CA GLY A 489 -7.18 24.62 -16.01
C GLY A 489 -8.25 25.53 -15.42
N THR A 490 -9.20 25.90 -16.26
CA THR A 490 -10.33 26.76 -15.91
C THR A 490 -11.62 25.93 -15.88
N GLY A 491 -12.35 26.01 -14.78
CA GLY A 491 -13.69 25.46 -14.63
C GLY A 491 -14.77 26.54 -14.67
N VAL A 492 -15.89 26.23 -15.32
CA VAL A 492 -17.07 27.08 -15.38
C VAL A 492 -18.29 26.29 -14.93
N LEU A 493 -18.99 26.78 -13.90
CA LEU A 493 -20.24 26.23 -13.41
C LEU A 493 -21.40 27.05 -13.98
N SER A 494 -22.37 26.41 -14.60
CA SER A 494 -23.57 27.02 -15.18
C SER A 494 -24.82 26.32 -14.68
N VAL A 495 -25.90 27.08 -14.55
CA VAL A 495 -27.24 26.59 -14.24
C VAL A 495 -28.20 27.15 -15.29
N ASP A 496 -28.97 26.29 -15.94
CA ASP A 496 -29.95 26.62 -16.98
C ASP A 496 -29.35 27.48 -18.11
N GLY A 497 -28.13 27.15 -18.51
CA GLY A 497 -27.36 27.83 -19.55
C GLY A 497 -26.73 29.17 -19.14
N LYS A 498 -26.88 29.60 -17.88
CA LYS A 498 -26.26 30.82 -17.37
C LYS A 498 -25.04 30.46 -16.50
N GLU A 499 -23.89 31.06 -16.79
CA GLU A 499 -22.71 30.97 -15.94
C GLU A 499 -23.01 31.57 -14.56
N VAL A 500 -22.70 30.80 -13.50
CA VAL A 500 -22.91 31.20 -12.10
C VAL A 500 -21.59 31.29 -11.33
N ALA A 501 -20.54 30.56 -11.75
CA ALA A 501 -19.21 30.69 -11.19
C ALA A 501 -18.14 30.27 -12.20
N SER A 502 -16.98 30.94 -12.13
CA SER A 502 -15.77 30.58 -12.88
C SER A 502 -14.56 30.68 -11.95
N ASN A 503 -13.67 29.68 -12.02
CA ASN A 503 -12.45 29.64 -11.21
C ASN A 503 -11.37 28.84 -11.94
N THR A 504 -10.10 28.97 -11.48
CA THR A 504 -8.94 28.28 -12.04
C THR A 504 -8.26 27.40 -11.00
N MET A 505 -7.65 26.33 -11.46
CA MET A 505 -6.75 25.49 -10.70
C MET A 505 -5.37 25.53 -11.32
N ASP A 506 -4.31 25.71 -10.52
CA ASP A 506 -2.92 25.66 -10.99
C ASP A 506 -2.51 24.22 -11.33
N HIS A 507 -3.05 23.24 -10.60
CA HIS A 507 -2.76 21.83 -10.74
C HIS A 507 -4.01 20.97 -10.54
N THR A 508 -4.02 19.79 -11.18
CA THR A 508 -4.98 18.71 -10.96
C THR A 508 -4.25 17.45 -10.45
N ILE A 509 -4.98 16.43 -10.01
CA ILE A 509 -4.39 15.14 -9.62
C ILE A 509 -3.79 14.48 -10.87
N PRO A 510 -2.47 14.15 -10.87
CA PRO A 510 -1.80 13.72 -12.08
C PRO A 510 -1.96 12.24 -12.44
N VAL A 511 -2.05 11.32 -11.46
CA VAL A 511 -1.93 9.88 -11.71
C VAL A 511 -3.14 9.10 -11.27
N THR A 512 -3.58 9.24 -10.01
CA THR A 512 -4.68 8.43 -9.47
C THR A 512 -5.49 9.19 -8.42
N PHE A 513 -6.79 8.95 -8.38
CA PHE A 513 -7.63 9.24 -7.20
C PHE A 513 -7.37 8.17 -6.12
N PRO A 514 -7.76 8.43 -4.85
CA PRO A 514 -7.69 7.43 -3.79
C PRO A 514 -8.43 6.13 -4.16
N GLU A 515 -7.74 4.99 -4.05
CA GLU A 515 -8.26 3.68 -4.49
C GLU A 515 -9.32 3.10 -3.55
N ASP A 516 -9.34 3.54 -2.30
CA ASP A 516 -10.33 3.17 -1.28
C ASP A 516 -11.62 3.99 -1.34
N GLU A 517 -11.65 4.98 -2.23
CA GLU A 517 -12.85 5.76 -2.57
C GLU A 517 -13.55 5.21 -3.82
N SER A 518 -14.73 5.70 -4.13
CA SER A 518 -15.53 5.27 -5.27
C SER A 518 -16.02 6.44 -6.12
N PHE A 519 -16.49 6.11 -7.33
CA PHE A 519 -17.34 6.99 -8.10
C PHE A 519 -18.80 6.70 -7.76
N ASP A 520 -19.54 7.73 -7.34
CA ASP A 520 -20.92 7.62 -6.92
C ASP A 520 -21.79 8.68 -7.61
N VAL A 521 -23.06 8.35 -7.88
CA VAL A 521 -24.08 9.24 -8.43
C VAL A 521 -25.29 9.26 -7.50
N GLY A 522 -25.75 10.43 -7.09
CA GLY A 522 -26.91 10.60 -6.21
C GLY A 522 -26.62 10.44 -4.73
N LEU A 523 -25.39 10.11 -4.36
CA LEU A 523 -24.92 10.04 -2.98
C LEU A 523 -23.40 10.10 -2.93
N ASP A 524 -22.84 10.29 -1.73
CA ASP A 524 -21.44 10.01 -1.39
C ASP A 524 -21.44 8.98 -0.27
N THR A 525 -20.75 7.86 -0.47
CA THR A 525 -20.82 6.69 0.42
C THR A 525 -19.63 6.54 1.34
N ARG A 526 -18.53 7.29 1.11
CA ARG A 526 -17.28 7.08 1.82
C ARG A 526 -16.84 8.33 2.60
N THR A 527 -15.79 9.01 2.19
CA THR A 527 -15.34 10.22 2.88
C THR A 527 -15.63 11.48 2.06
N GLY A 528 -16.03 12.56 2.72
CA GLY A 528 -16.44 13.78 2.04
C GLY A 528 -15.26 14.50 1.36
N VAL A 529 -15.44 14.94 0.11
CA VAL A 529 -14.45 15.76 -0.61
C VAL A 529 -14.33 17.17 0.02
N SER A 530 -15.38 17.64 0.70
CA SER A 530 -15.44 18.94 1.37
C SER A 530 -15.32 18.79 2.89
N LEU A 531 -14.44 19.58 3.51
CA LEU A 531 -14.12 19.46 4.93
C LEU A 531 -14.43 20.67 5.78
N VAL A 532 -14.45 21.87 5.23
CA VAL A 532 -14.48 23.11 6.02
C VAL A 532 -15.74 23.90 5.73
N GLU A 533 -15.88 24.48 4.54
CA GLU A 533 -16.96 25.42 4.25
C GLU A 533 -18.29 24.74 3.95
N TYR A 534 -18.25 23.54 3.34
CA TYR A 534 -19.42 22.73 2.98
C TYR A 534 -19.27 21.31 3.49
N ARG A 535 -18.85 21.16 4.76
CA ARG A 535 -18.71 19.86 5.40
C ARG A 535 -20.06 19.15 5.43
N TYR A 536 -20.03 17.86 5.08
CA TYR A 536 -21.13 16.94 5.20
C TYR A 536 -20.67 15.62 5.77
N ASP A 537 -21.60 14.84 6.30
CA ASP A 537 -21.36 13.49 6.79
C ASP A 537 -21.87 12.47 5.77
N SER A 538 -21.10 11.42 5.50
CA SER A 538 -21.51 10.33 4.61
C SER A 538 -22.38 9.30 5.38
N PRO A 539 -23.38 8.70 4.70
CA PRO A 539 -23.73 8.89 3.31
C PRO A 539 -24.45 10.23 3.06
N PHE A 540 -23.96 11.01 2.09
CA PHE A 540 -24.55 12.30 1.72
C PHE A 540 -25.45 12.16 0.49
N LYS A 541 -26.68 11.70 0.73
CA LYS A 541 -27.66 11.39 -0.31
C LYS A 541 -28.33 12.63 -0.85
N PHE A 542 -28.48 12.71 -2.18
CA PHE A 542 -29.24 13.76 -2.85
C PHE A 542 -30.73 13.63 -2.54
N THR A 543 -31.33 14.70 -2.04
CA THR A 543 -32.74 14.74 -1.64
C THR A 543 -33.70 15.24 -2.73
N GLY A 544 -33.16 15.63 -3.89
CA GLY A 544 -33.92 15.89 -5.12
C GLY A 544 -34.02 14.63 -6.00
N THR A 545 -34.41 14.80 -7.25
CA THR A 545 -34.43 13.73 -8.27
C THR A 545 -33.34 13.99 -9.30
N ILE A 546 -32.60 12.94 -9.69
CA ILE A 546 -31.65 12.98 -10.79
C ILE A 546 -32.30 12.28 -11.99
N ASP A 547 -32.60 13.04 -13.05
CA ASP A 547 -33.05 12.47 -14.29
C ASP A 547 -31.88 11.80 -15.03
N ARG A 548 -30.73 12.51 -15.10
CA ARG A 548 -29.48 11.94 -15.65
C ARG A 548 -28.27 12.79 -15.28
N VAL A 549 -27.11 12.13 -15.24
CA VAL A 549 -25.78 12.76 -15.19
C VAL A 549 -24.99 12.29 -16.39
N THR A 550 -24.45 13.20 -17.19
CA THR A 550 -23.67 12.90 -18.39
C THR A 550 -22.28 13.49 -18.30
N PHE A 551 -21.26 12.65 -18.49
CA PHE A 551 -19.88 13.05 -18.66
C PHE A 551 -19.52 13.05 -20.15
N ARG A 552 -18.84 14.12 -20.61
CA ARG A 552 -18.17 14.18 -21.91
C ARG A 552 -16.71 14.48 -21.69
N LEU A 553 -15.84 13.57 -22.17
CA LEU A 553 -14.40 13.68 -22.01
C LEU A 553 -13.80 14.29 -23.27
N GLY A 554 -12.95 15.32 -23.10
CA GLY A 554 -12.14 15.88 -24.17
C GLY A 554 -11.09 14.87 -24.67
N GLN A 555 -10.66 15.03 -25.92
CA GLN A 555 -9.60 14.23 -26.54
C GLN A 555 -8.20 14.68 -26.11
#